data_b40ae84bfeafb9a05b6112c05482a1d7
#
_entry.id   b40ae84bfeafb9a05b6112c05482a1d7
#
_cell.length_a   1.000
_cell.length_b   1.000
_cell.length_c   1.000
_cell.angle_alpha   90.00
_cell.angle_beta   90.00
_cell.angle_gamma   90.00
#
_symmetry.space_group_name_H-M   'P 1'
#
loop_
_entity.id
_entity.type
_entity.pdbx_description
1 polymer ?
#
loop_
_entity_poly.entity_id
_entity_poly.type
_entity_poly.pdbx_seq_one_letter_code
_entity_poly.pdbx_strand_id
1 'polypeptide(L)'
;MTLENGYLLKNRYRILDILGQGGMGAVYRAVDENLDSTVAIKENSFFSDDYARQFQREAKILASLRHPNLPRVFDYFVIEGQAQYLVMDYIEGDDLRQWMLRGEGITEIEALQIGIAICNALIYLHSRVPAITHRDIKPGNIKLTPSGEIVLVDFGLVKILHENEVTTTAARAMTPGY
;
A
#
# COMPACT_ATOMS: atom_id res chain seq x y z
N MET A 1 -18.36 0.90 -6.67
CA MET A 1 -18.75 -0.35 -7.36
C MET A 1 -17.49 -1.19 -7.43
N THR A 2 -17.49 -2.41 -6.93
CA THR A 2 -16.28 -3.26 -6.91
C THR A 2 -16.03 -3.79 -8.33
N LEU A 3 -14.78 -3.78 -8.78
CA LEU A 3 -14.40 -4.34 -10.08
C LEU A 3 -14.45 -5.87 -10.03
N GLU A 4 -15.06 -6.47 -11.04
CA GLU A 4 -15.23 -7.92 -11.13
C GLU A 4 -13.99 -8.59 -11.75
N ASN A 5 -13.80 -9.89 -11.49
CA ASN A 5 -12.79 -10.71 -12.16
C ASN A 5 -12.97 -10.64 -13.68
N GLY A 6 -11.88 -10.48 -14.41
CA GLY A 6 -11.85 -10.33 -15.86
C GLY A 6 -12.12 -8.91 -16.36
N TYR A 7 -12.52 -7.96 -15.50
CA TYR A 7 -12.71 -6.57 -15.92
C TYR A 7 -11.40 -5.97 -16.41
N LEU A 8 -11.42 -5.32 -17.58
CA LEU A 8 -10.25 -4.69 -18.17
C LEU A 8 -10.24 -3.20 -17.84
N LEU A 9 -9.52 -2.82 -16.80
CA LEU A 9 -9.39 -1.46 -16.32
C LEU A 9 -8.43 -0.67 -17.22
N LYS A 10 -8.83 0.51 -17.68
CA LYS A 10 -8.03 1.41 -18.56
C LYS A 10 -7.53 0.71 -19.86
N ASN A 11 -8.24 -0.31 -20.36
CA ASN A 11 -7.81 -1.14 -21.50
C ASN A 11 -6.38 -1.71 -21.36
N ARG A 12 -5.93 -1.96 -20.11
CA ARG A 12 -4.56 -2.41 -19.84
C ARG A 12 -4.49 -3.40 -18.67
N TYR A 13 -5.22 -3.17 -17.61
CA TYR A 13 -5.08 -3.94 -16.38
C TYR A 13 -6.26 -4.90 -16.22
N ARG A 14 -6.02 -6.19 -16.39
CA ARG A 14 -7.07 -7.22 -16.21
C ARG A 14 -7.14 -7.61 -14.75
N ILE A 15 -8.27 -7.34 -14.11
CA ILE A 15 -8.52 -7.70 -12.71
C ILE A 15 -8.60 -9.21 -12.58
N LEU A 16 -7.87 -9.76 -11.62
CA LEU A 16 -7.89 -11.19 -11.27
C LEU A 16 -8.76 -11.45 -10.05
N ASP A 17 -8.48 -10.75 -8.95
CA ASP A 17 -9.22 -10.89 -7.69
C ASP A 17 -9.04 -9.66 -6.79
N ILE A 18 -9.78 -9.68 -5.67
CA ILE A 18 -9.73 -8.65 -4.64
C ILE A 18 -8.78 -9.13 -3.55
N LEU A 19 -7.72 -8.34 -3.26
CA LEU A 19 -6.79 -8.59 -2.17
C LEU A 19 -7.31 -8.05 -0.84
N GLY A 20 -8.08 -6.97 -0.88
CA GLY A 20 -8.67 -6.36 0.30
C GLY A 20 -9.71 -5.31 -0.06
N GLN A 21 -10.68 -5.09 0.83
CA GLN A 21 -11.73 -4.09 0.67
C GLN A 21 -11.98 -3.36 1.98
N GLY A 22 -12.16 -2.05 1.90
CA GLY A 22 -12.43 -1.19 3.05
C GLY A 22 -13.33 -0.01 2.70
N GLY A 23 -13.59 0.85 3.68
CA GLY A 23 -14.46 2.01 3.51
C GLY A 23 -13.96 3.05 2.48
N MET A 24 -12.68 3.01 2.11
CA MET A 24 -12.07 3.97 1.19
C MET A 24 -11.87 3.42 -0.23
N GLY A 25 -12.20 2.15 -0.48
CA GLY A 25 -12.02 1.48 -1.76
C GLY A 25 -11.54 0.04 -1.60
N ALA A 26 -10.94 -0.49 -2.65
CA ALA A 26 -10.45 -1.86 -2.69
C ALA A 26 -9.01 -1.92 -3.22
N VAL A 27 -8.34 -3.03 -2.93
CA VAL A 27 -7.06 -3.39 -3.54
C VAL A 27 -7.27 -4.65 -4.35
N TYR A 28 -6.85 -4.61 -5.61
CA TYR A 28 -7.01 -5.71 -6.56
C TYR A 28 -5.64 -6.28 -6.95
N ARG A 29 -5.61 -7.59 -7.22
CA ARG A 29 -4.56 -8.19 -8.03
C ARG A 29 -5.00 -8.14 -9.49
N ALA A 30 -4.09 -7.73 -10.35
CA ALA A 30 -4.37 -7.60 -11.79
C ALA A 30 -3.15 -8.02 -12.62
N VAL A 31 -3.36 -8.28 -13.90
CA VAL A 31 -2.29 -8.42 -14.90
C VAL A 31 -2.21 -7.14 -15.71
N ASP A 32 -1.03 -6.57 -15.82
CA ASP A 32 -0.71 -5.55 -16.83
C ASP A 32 -0.50 -6.24 -18.16
N GLU A 33 -1.49 -6.19 -19.07
CA GLU A 33 -1.44 -6.88 -20.38
C GLU A 33 -0.36 -6.30 -21.31
N ASN A 34 0.14 -5.09 -21.06
CA ASN A 34 1.21 -4.51 -21.87
C ASN A 34 2.59 -5.04 -21.47
N LEU A 35 2.78 -5.41 -20.19
CA LEU A 35 4.06 -5.85 -19.65
C LEU A 35 4.07 -7.32 -19.25
N ASP A 36 2.93 -8.02 -19.38
CA ASP A 36 2.72 -9.39 -18.94
C ASP A 36 3.21 -9.63 -17.50
N SER A 37 2.83 -8.70 -16.61
CA SER A 37 3.27 -8.72 -15.21
C SER A 37 2.11 -8.56 -14.23
N THR A 38 2.20 -9.25 -13.09
CA THR A 38 1.20 -9.11 -12.03
C THR A 38 1.45 -7.83 -11.24
N VAL A 39 0.38 -7.07 -11.00
CA VAL A 39 0.40 -5.79 -10.28
C VAL A 39 -0.67 -5.77 -9.19
N ALA A 40 -0.47 -4.94 -8.18
CA ALA A 40 -1.51 -4.55 -7.23
C ALA A 40 -2.10 -3.19 -7.65
N ILE A 41 -3.42 -3.07 -7.62
CA ILE A 41 -4.12 -1.83 -7.96
C ILE A 41 -4.95 -1.40 -6.74
N LYS A 42 -4.60 -0.26 -6.17
CA LYS A 42 -5.35 0.36 -5.07
C LYS A 42 -6.34 1.36 -5.64
N GLU A 43 -7.62 1.11 -5.40
CA GLU A 43 -8.73 1.99 -5.73
C GLU A 43 -9.00 2.95 -4.58
N ASN A 44 -9.24 4.22 -4.91
CA ASN A 44 -9.77 5.22 -3.99
C ASN A 44 -11.07 5.79 -4.56
N SER A 45 -12.19 5.46 -3.91
CA SER A 45 -13.57 5.82 -4.33
C SER A 45 -14.07 7.13 -3.71
N PHE A 46 -13.22 7.92 -3.04
CA PHE A 46 -13.63 9.22 -2.51
C PHE A 46 -13.65 10.31 -3.58
N PHE A 47 -14.79 10.96 -3.71
CA PHE A 47 -15.08 11.92 -4.78
C PHE A 47 -14.93 13.39 -4.38
N SER A 48 -14.48 13.73 -3.15
CA SER A 48 -14.24 15.16 -2.87
C SER A 48 -12.93 15.61 -3.51
N ASP A 49 -12.92 16.81 -4.08
CA ASP A 49 -11.76 17.41 -4.77
C ASP A 49 -10.51 17.48 -3.88
N ASP A 50 -10.68 17.64 -2.56
CA ASP A 50 -9.56 17.68 -1.61
C ASP A 50 -8.91 16.32 -1.45
N TYR A 51 -9.71 15.25 -1.28
CA TYR A 51 -9.20 13.88 -1.21
C TYR A 51 -8.56 13.45 -2.53
N ALA A 52 -9.13 13.86 -3.66
CA ALA A 52 -8.59 13.57 -4.98
C ALA A 52 -7.20 14.19 -5.16
N ARG A 53 -7.05 15.46 -4.81
CA ARG A 53 -5.76 16.17 -4.84
C ARG A 53 -4.75 15.58 -3.87
N GLN A 54 -5.19 15.18 -2.69
CA GLN A 54 -4.32 14.53 -1.71
C GLN A 54 -3.81 13.20 -2.24
N PHE A 55 -4.68 12.32 -2.72
CA PHE A 55 -4.30 11.02 -3.27
C PHE A 55 -3.33 11.16 -4.45
N GLN A 56 -3.54 12.14 -5.33
CA GLN A 56 -2.59 12.43 -6.43
C GLN A 56 -1.22 12.87 -5.93
N ARG A 57 -1.17 13.72 -4.89
CA ARG A 57 0.11 14.13 -4.28
C ARG A 57 0.84 12.95 -3.68
N GLU A 58 0.13 12.10 -2.95
CA GLU A 58 0.67 10.86 -2.37
C GLU A 58 1.20 9.93 -3.45
N ALA A 59 0.45 9.71 -4.52
CA ALA A 59 0.87 8.90 -5.66
C ALA A 59 2.21 9.38 -6.25
N LYS A 60 2.38 10.70 -6.44
CA LYS A 60 3.63 11.28 -6.95
C LYS A 60 4.81 11.02 -6.03
N ILE A 61 4.60 11.09 -4.71
CA ILE A 61 5.65 10.83 -3.72
C ILE A 61 6.01 9.36 -3.72
N LEU A 62 5.01 8.47 -3.63
CA LEU A 62 5.23 7.03 -3.65
C LEU A 62 5.94 6.58 -4.93
N ALA A 63 5.61 7.19 -6.07
CA ALA A 63 6.28 6.90 -7.34
C ALA A 63 7.78 7.28 -7.35
N SER A 64 8.22 8.16 -6.46
CA SER A 64 9.64 8.53 -6.32
C SER A 64 10.43 7.62 -5.39
N LEU A 65 9.76 6.79 -4.59
CA LEU A 65 10.41 5.92 -3.61
C LEU A 65 11.07 4.72 -4.28
N ARG A 66 12.26 4.37 -3.80
CA ARG A 66 13.01 3.17 -4.22
C ARG A 66 13.68 2.57 -3.00
N HIS A 67 13.12 1.47 -2.49
CA HIS A 67 13.66 0.77 -1.33
C HIS A 67 13.27 -0.73 -1.42
N PRO A 68 14.15 -1.69 -1.09
CA PRO A 68 13.87 -3.11 -1.23
C PRO A 68 12.68 -3.59 -0.38
N ASN A 69 12.44 -2.96 0.75
CA ASN A 69 11.35 -3.32 1.66
C ASN A 69 10.05 -2.50 1.43
N LEU A 70 9.92 -1.82 0.29
CA LEU A 70 8.73 -1.04 -0.08
C LEU A 70 8.30 -1.37 -1.52
N PRO A 71 6.99 -1.49 -1.81
CA PRO A 71 6.52 -1.69 -3.19
C PRO A 71 6.79 -0.45 -4.04
N ARG A 72 7.11 -0.65 -5.30
CA ARG A 72 7.28 0.43 -6.28
C ARG A 72 5.92 0.79 -6.87
N VAL A 73 5.69 2.08 -7.08
CA VAL A 73 4.54 2.59 -7.82
C VAL A 73 4.91 2.80 -9.28
N PHE A 74 4.06 2.31 -10.21
CA PHE A 74 4.29 2.35 -11.65
C PHE A 74 3.38 3.32 -12.38
N ASP A 75 2.11 3.41 -11.97
CA ASP A 75 1.12 4.23 -12.67
C ASP A 75 0.10 4.81 -11.66
N TYR A 76 -0.47 5.94 -12.03
CA TYR A 76 -1.59 6.57 -11.35
C TYR A 76 -2.53 7.15 -12.40
N PHE A 77 -3.81 6.89 -12.27
CA PHE A 77 -4.81 7.47 -13.16
C PHE A 77 -6.17 7.64 -12.48
N VAL A 78 -6.99 8.47 -13.09
CA VAL A 78 -8.35 8.74 -12.67
C VAL A 78 -9.30 8.26 -13.75
N ILE A 79 -10.38 7.61 -13.36
CA ILE A 79 -11.52 7.37 -14.23
C ILE A 79 -12.66 8.23 -13.70
N GLU A 80 -13.04 9.25 -14.45
CA GLU A 80 -14.08 10.19 -14.06
C GLU A 80 -15.40 9.47 -13.76
N GLY A 81 -16.03 9.84 -12.66
CA GLY A 81 -17.27 9.20 -12.19
C GLY A 81 -17.09 7.82 -11.56
N GLN A 82 -15.86 7.27 -11.48
CA GLN A 82 -15.59 5.97 -10.85
C GLN A 82 -14.68 6.10 -9.64
N ALA A 83 -13.37 6.26 -9.87
CA ALA A 83 -12.37 6.28 -8.81
C ALA A 83 -11.00 6.76 -9.31
N GLN A 84 -10.06 6.88 -8.38
CA GLN A 84 -8.64 7.04 -8.64
C GLN A 84 -7.93 5.73 -8.37
N TYR A 85 -6.94 5.41 -9.18
CA TYR A 85 -6.23 4.14 -9.14
C TYR A 85 -4.72 4.35 -9.04
N LEU A 86 -4.09 3.60 -8.14
CA LEU A 86 -2.65 3.55 -7.96
C LEU A 86 -2.17 2.13 -8.28
N VAL A 87 -1.27 2.00 -9.25
CA VAL A 87 -0.71 0.71 -9.68
C VAL A 87 0.68 0.54 -9.11
N MET A 88 0.93 -0.59 -8.47
CA MET A 88 2.18 -0.87 -7.76
C MET A 88 2.59 -2.34 -7.86
N ASP A 89 3.79 -2.66 -7.37
CA ASP A 89 4.25 -4.05 -7.24
C ASP A 89 3.18 -4.90 -6.52
N TYR A 90 2.83 -6.04 -7.11
CA TYR A 90 2.16 -7.09 -6.39
C TYR A 90 3.20 -7.88 -5.59
N ILE A 91 3.07 -7.87 -4.28
CA ILE A 91 3.96 -8.61 -3.39
C ILE A 91 3.30 -9.95 -3.07
N GLU A 92 3.86 -11.01 -3.65
CA GLU A 92 3.42 -12.38 -3.39
C GLU A 92 3.80 -12.81 -1.96
N GLY A 93 3.06 -13.76 -1.42
CA GLY A 93 3.29 -14.32 -0.08
C GLY A 93 2.26 -13.86 0.94
N ASP A 94 2.42 -14.38 2.14
CA ASP A 94 1.52 -14.12 3.26
C ASP A 94 1.94 -12.88 4.05
N ASP A 95 0.97 -12.25 4.67
CA ASP A 95 1.27 -11.23 5.68
C ASP A 95 1.52 -11.87 7.06
N LEU A 96 2.17 -11.13 7.95
CA LEU A 96 2.47 -11.62 9.29
C LEU A 96 1.22 -11.99 10.11
N ARG A 97 0.09 -11.36 9.86
CA ARG A 97 -1.17 -11.71 10.54
C ARG A 97 -1.62 -13.11 10.13
N GLN A 98 -1.49 -13.45 8.83
CA GLN A 98 -1.82 -14.79 8.33
C GLN A 98 -0.92 -15.85 8.95
N TRP A 99 0.38 -15.55 9.09
CA TRP A 99 1.33 -16.41 9.78
C TRP A 99 0.96 -16.65 11.25
N MET A 100 0.65 -15.57 11.97
CA MET A 100 0.22 -15.67 13.38
C MET A 100 -1.07 -16.50 13.54
N LEU A 101 -2.02 -16.36 12.60
CA LEU A 101 -3.28 -17.11 12.65
C LEU A 101 -3.12 -18.61 12.38
N ARG A 102 -2.09 -19.03 11.65
CA ARG A 102 -1.78 -20.45 11.41
C ARG A 102 -1.12 -21.12 12.62
N GLY A 103 -0.73 -20.35 13.62
CA GLY A 103 0.00 -20.89 14.79
C GLY A 103 1.45 -21.27 14.47
N GLU A 104 1.96 -20.92 13.31
CA GLU A 104 3.38 -21.04 12.96
C GLU A 104 4.14 -20.00 13.79
N GLY A 105 4.93 -20.47 14.75
CA GLY A 105 5.74 -19.59 15.60
C GLY A 105 6.78 -18.86 14.74
N ILE A 106 7.05 -17.61 15.08
CA ILE A 106 8.16 -16.83 14.48
C ILE A 106 9.35 -17.03 15.43
N THR A 107 10.48 -17.47 14.90
CA THR A 107 11.73 -17.58 15.68
C THR A 107 12.26 -16.19 16.03
N GLU A 108 13.10 -16.12 17.07
CA GLU A 108 13.75 -14.85 17.45
C GLU A 108 14.55 -14.24 16.29
N ILE A 109 15.23 -15.09 15.52
CA ILE A 109 16.01 -14.64 14.35
C ILE A 109 15.11 -14.03 13.28
N GLU A 110 14.00 -14.69 12.95
CA GLU A 110 13.04 -14.16 11.98
C GLU A 110 12.41 -12.85 12.47
N ALA A 111 12.04 -12.77 13.75
CA ALA A 111 11.52 -11.54 14.35
C ALA A 111 12.52 -10.37 14.25
N LEU A 112 13.80 -10.64 14.49
CA LEU A 112 14.87 -9.65 14.32
C LEU A 112 15.04 -9.22 12.87
N GLN A 113 15.02 -10.16 11.92
CA GLN A 113 15.10 -9.85 10.49
C GLN A 113 13.94 -8.98 10.03
N ILE A 114 12.71 -9.31 10.45
CA ILE A 114 11.51 -8.51 10.17
C ILE A 114 11.67 -7.09 10.78
N GLY A 115 12.07 -7.00 12.04
CA GLY A 115 12.29 -5.73 12.70
C GLY A 115 13.30 -4.86 11.98
N ILE A 116 14.44 -5.41 11.58
CA ILE A 116 15.49 -4.69 10.84
C ILE A 116 14.98 -4.21 9.50
N ALA A 117 14.27 -5.04 8.72
CA ALA A 117 13.74 -4.69 7.42
C ALA A 117 12.74 -3.51 7.52
N ILE A 118 11.83 -3.58 8.48
CA ILE A 118 10.84 -2.51 8.72
C ILE A 118 11.52 -1.23 9.20
N CYS A 119 12.48 -1.31 10.14
CA CYS A 119 13.23 -0.15 10.58
C CYS A 119 13.99 0.53 9.41
N ASN A 120 14.62 -0.24 8.53
CA ASN A 120 15.29 0.29 7.35
C ASN A 120 14.33 1.02 6.41
N ALA A 121 13.15 0.45 6.16
CA ALA A 121 12.10 1.11 5.37
C ALA A 121 11.65 2.43 6.02
N LEU A 122 11.47 2.45 7.34
CA LEU A 122 11.05 3.65 8.07
C LEU A 122 12.14 4.73 8.10
N ILE A 123 13.41 4.36 8.32
CA ILE A 123 14.54 5.28 8.24
C ILE A 123 14.58 5.93 6.85
N TYR A 124 14.40 5.13 5.79
CA TYR A 124 14.36 5.65 4.43
C TYR A 124 13.20 6.62 4.23
N LEU A 125 11.98 6.31 4.69
CA LEU A 125 10.82 7.19 4.57
C LEU A 125 11.01 8.48 5.37
N HIS A 126 11.46 8.37 6.61
CA HIS A 126 11.65 9.53 7.50
C HIS A 126 12.81 10.44 7.05
N SER A 127 13.78 9.92 6.30
CA SER A 127 14.88 10.72 5.73
C SER A 127 14.49 11.52 4.48
N ARG A 128 13.29 11.37 3.96
CA ARG A 128 12.83 12.17 2.81
C ARG A 128 12.56 13.62 3.23
N VAL A 129 12.60 14.53 2.27
CA VAL A 129 12.24 15.93 2.48
C VAL A 129 11.11 16.29 1.52
N PRO A 130 9.93 16.56 2.05
CA PRO A 130 9.50 16.40 3.44
C PRO A 130 9.46 14.95 3.93
N ALA A 131 9.57 14.73 5.24
CA ALA A 131 9.54 13.40 5.85
C ALA A 131 8.19 12.70 5.60
N ILE A 132 8.25 11.41 5.32
CA ILE A 132 7.08 10.58 5.00
C ILE A 132 6.81 9.63 6.17
N THR A 133 5.59 9.59 6.67
CA THR A 133 5.17 8.64 7.71
C THR A 133 4.20 7.61 7.14
N HIS A 134 4.40 6.33 7.48
CA HIS A 134 3.57 5.22 6.96
C HIS A 134 2.17 5.16 7.59
N ARG A 135 2.05 5.39 8.90
CA ARG A 135 0.82 5.50 9.71
C ARG A 135 -0.04 4.26 9.92
N ASP A 136 0.22 3.18 9.21
CA ASP A 136 -0.55 1.95 9.35
C ASP A 136 0.38 0.72 9.43
N ILE A 137 1.37 0.77 10.35
CA ILE A 137 2.27 -0.35 10.57
C ILE A 137 1.55 -1.36 11.45
N LYS A 138 1.26 -2.53 10.88
CA LYS A 138 0.60 -3.64 11.56
C LYS A 138 0.99 -4.97 10.87
N PRO A 139 0.81 -6.11 11.53
CA PRO A 139 1.17 -7.41 10.94
C PRO A 139 0.54 -7.68 9.57
N GLY A 140 -0.69 -7.24 9.34
CA GLY A 140 -1.37 -7.39 8.04
C GLY A 140 -0.78 -6.57 6.90
N ASN A 141 0.10 -5.60 7.21
CA ASN A 141 0.77 -4.77 6.21
C ASN A 141 2.26 -5.12 6.05
N ILE A 142 2.72 -6.23 6.65
CA ILE A 142 4.09 -6.73 6.52
C ILE A 142 4.02 -8.09 5.81
N LYS A 143 4.49 -8.14 4.57
CA LYS A 143 4.48 -9.36 3.78
C LYS A 143 5.83 -10.05 3.80
N LEU A 144 5.78 -11.39 3.83
CA LEU A 144 6.92 -12.26 3.63
C LEU A 144 6.75 -12.96 2.30
N THR A 145 7.69 -12.72 1.38
CA THR A 145 7.67 -13.36 0.07
C THR A 145 8.19 -14.79 0.16
N PRO A 146 7.87 -15.66 -0.82
CA PRO A 146 8.45 -17.01 -0.90
C PRO A 146 9.99 -17.01 -1.01
N SER A 147 10.58 -15.91 -1.48
CA SER A 147 12.05 -15.71 -1.53
C SER A 147 12.66 -15.24 -0.19
N GLY A 148 11.83 -15.03 0.84
CA GLY A 148 12.26 -14.55 2.17
C GLY A 148 12.44 -13.05 2.28
N GLU A 149 11.98 -12.29 1.29
CA GLU A 149 11.99 -10.82 1.37
C GLU A 149 10.85 -10.32 2.26
N ILE A 150 11.12 -9.25 3.00
CA ILE A 150 10.16 -8.61 3.89
C ILE A 150 9.78 -7.27 3.28
N VAL A 151 8.49 -7.06 3.00
CA VAL A 151 7.99 -5.86 2.35
C VAL A 151 6.86 -5.23 3.15
N LEU A 152 7.01 -3.95 3.49
CA LEU A 152 5.97 -3.16 4.13
C LEU A 152 5.03 -2.61 3.05
N VAL A 153 3.82 -3.15 3.01
CA VAL A 153 2.78 -2.81 2.03
C VAL A 153 1.72 -1.88 2.62
N ASP A 154 0.83 -1.43 1.75
CA ASP A 154 -0.33 -0.60 2.09
C ASP A 154 0.04 0.67 2.87
N PHE A 155 0.67 1.59 2.15
CA PHE A 155 0.76 2.96 2.61
C PHE A 155 -0.67 3.47 2.83
N GLY A 156 -1.13 3.45 4.08
CA GLY A 156 -2.30 4.21 4.50
C GLY A 156 -2.13 5.65 4.00
N LEU A 157 -3.14 6.48 4.01
CA LEU A 157 -3.03 7.88 3.57
C LEU A 157 -1.73 8.51 4.10
N VAL A 158 -0.70 8.56 3.23
CA VAL A 158 0.62 9.12 3.58
C VAL A 158 0.44 10.57 3.94
N LYS A 159 0.70 10.96 5.18
CA LYS A 159 0.76 12.38 5.53
C LYS A 159 2.19 12.89 5.37
N ILE A 160 2.32 13.89 4.53
CA ILE A 160 3.52 14.69 4.45
C ILE A 160 3.51 15.60 5.69
N LEU A 161 4.54 15.49 6.51
CA LEU A 161 4.73 16.43 7.61
C LEU A 161 5.25 17.75 7.01
N HIS A 162 4.37 18.71 6.78
CA HIS A 162 4.78 20.09 6.57
C HIS A 162 5.22 20.68 7.94
N GLU A 163 6.33 21.37 7.98
CA GLU A 163 6.92 21.96 9.20
C GLU A 163 5.97 22.88 10.00
N ASN A 164 4.80 23.25 9.45
CA ASN A 164 3.85 24.18 10.06
C ASN A 164 2.49 23.57 10.44
N GLU A 165 2.29 22.26 10.33
CA GLU A 165 1.04 21.63 10.80
C GLU A 165 1.20 21.00 12.18
N VAL A 166 1.01 21.82 13.22
CA VAL A 166 0.72 21.33 14.57
C VAL A 166 -0.55 20.50 14.51
N THR A 167 -0.40 19.27 14.89
CA THR A 167 -1.33 18.15 14.93
C THR A 167 -2.71 18.51 15.51
N THR A 168 -3.71 18.70 14.69
CA THR A 168 -5.11 18.84 15.17
C THR A 168 -6.11 17.88 14.52
N THR A 169 -5.69 16.85 13.79
CA THR A 169 -6.68 15.89 13.22
C THR A 169 -6.18 14.45 13.22
N ALA A 170 -5.66 13.98 14.37
CA ALA A 170 -5.19 12.59 14.52
C ALA A 170 -6.28 11.62 15.07
N ALA A 171 -7.56 11.99 15.04
CA ALA A 171 -8.53 11.31 15.91
C ALA A 171 -9.50 10.33 15.21
N ARG A 172 -9.40 9.97 13.93
CA ARG A 172 -10.48 9.16 13.31
C ARG A 172 -10.10 8.06 12.32
N ALA A 173 -8.87 7.61 12.26
CA ALA A 173 -8.54 6.42 11.46
C ALA A 173 -7.60 5.49 12.25
N MET A 174 -7.95 5.16 13.48
CA MET A 174 -7.26 4.09 14.20
C MET A 174 -7.97 2.78 13.92
N THR A 175 -7.23 1.78 13.50
CA THR A 175 -7.71 0.40 13.46
C THR A 175 -8.06 0.00 14.89
N PRO A 176 -9.31 -0.39 15.22
CA PRO A 176 -9.66 -0.83 16.57
C PRO A 176 -8.85 -2.07 16.92
N GLY A 177 -8.14 -2.06 18.04
CA GLY A 177 -7.51 -3.24 18.60
C GLY A 177 -5.97 -3.30 18.59
N TYR A 178 -5.29 -2.19 18.32
CA TYR A 178 -3.84 -2.05 18.52
C TYR A 178 -3.51 -0.78 19.27
#